data_4f8f4a8b435cb824d6e43d1c9e87b259
#
_entry.id   4f8f4a8b435cb824d6e43d1c9e87b259
#
_cell.length_a   1.000
_cell.length_b   1.000
_cell.length_c   1.000
_cell.angle_alpha   90.00
_cell.angle_beta   90.00
_cell.angle_gamma   90.00
#
_symmetry.space_group_name_H-M   'P 1'
#
loop_
_entity.id
_entity.type
_entity.pdbx_description
1 polymer ?
#
loop_
_entity_poly.entity_id
_entity_poly.type
_entity_poly.pdbx_seq_one_letter_code
_entity_poly.pdbx_strand_id
1 'polypeptide(L)'
;TNFSGDSLKLSREAANSKAEFIVFCGVHFMAEVADILSRPDQVSILPDLAAGCSMADMANLAKVERAWQELATVLDPDEHITPVTYINSAADLKAFCGRHG
;
A
#
# COMPACT_ATOMS: atom_id res chain seq x y z
N THR A 1 -17.31 -16.05 2.74
CA THR A 1 -16.38 -15.01 3.22
C THR A 1 -16.19 -15.16 4.72
N ASN A 2 -14.94 -15.20 5.20
CA ASN A 2 -14.65 -15.30 6.63
C ASN A 2 -14.73 -13.92 7.31
N PHE A 3 -14.33 -12.87 6.59
CA PHE A 3 -14.30 -11.49 7.08
C PHE A 3 -14.81 -10.52 6.01
N SER A 4 -15.39 -9.41 6.45
CA SER A 4 -15.77 -8.28 5.60
C SER A 4 -15.50 -6.96 6.34
N GLY A 5 -15.12 -5.91 5.62
CA GLY A 5 -14.79 -4.62 6.21
C GLY A 5 -14.08 -3.69 5.24
N ASP A 6 -13.58 -2.57 5.75
CA ASP A 6 -12.72 -1.66 5.00
C ASP A 6 -11.32 -2.23 4.76
N SER A 7 -10.55 -1.55 3.91
CA SER A 7 -9.24 -2.02 3.44
C SER A 7 -8.26 -2.30 4.58
N LEU A 8 -8.13 -1.39 5.54
CA LEU A 8 -7.17 -1.54 6.64
C LEU A 8 -7.62 -2.61 7.62
N LYS A 9 -8.92 -2.65 7.94
CA LYS A 9 -9.49 -3.67 8.84
C LYS A 9 -9.27 -5.06 8.28
N LEU A 10 -9.60 -5.28 7.00
CA LEU A 10 -9.43 -6.60 6.37
C LEU A 10 -7.96 -7.04 6.32
N SER A 11 -7.04 -6.12 6.03
CA SER A 11 -5.61 -6.43 6.02
C SER A 11 -5.10 -6.82 7.41
N ARG A 12 -5.56 -6.15 8.46
CA ARG A 12 -5.23 -6.48 9.86
C ARG A 12 -5.83 -7.82 10.30
N GLU A 13 -7.08 -8.09 9.96
CA GLU A 13 -7.74 -9.37 10.26
C GLU A 13 -7.02 -10.53 9.55
N ALA A 14 -6.60 -10.32 8.29
CA ALA A 14 -5.82 -11.29 7.55
C ALA A 14 -4.49 -11.61 8.27
N ALA A 15 -3.73 -10.59 8.62
CA ALA A 15 -2.44 -10.75 9.32
C ALA A 15 -2.58 -11.43 10.69
N ASN A 16 -3.66 -11.14 11.43
CA ASN A 16 -3.94 -11.73 12.74
C ASN A 16 -4.52 -13.14 12.67
N SER A 17 -4.92 -13.60 11.49
CA SER A 17 -5.46 -14.95 11.33
C SER A 17 -4.37 -16.01 11.56
N LYS A 18 -4.77 -17.24 11.89
CA LYS A 18 -3.86 -18.38 12.00
C LYS A 18 -3.66 -19.10 10.67
N ALA A 19 -4.27 -18.62 9.60
CA ALA A 19 -4.17 -19.23 8.28
C ALA A 19 -2.77 -19.04 7.69
N GLU A 20 -2.24 -20.06 7.08
CA GLU A 20 -1.01 -20.03 6.29
C GLU A 20 -1.26 -19.37 4.92
N PHE A 21 -2.42 -19.67 4.31
CA PHE A 21 -2.84 -19.10 3.03
C PHE A 21 -4.02 -18.15 3.23
N ILE A 22 -3.87 -16.91 2.76
CA ILE A 22 -4.88 -15.87 2.83
C ILE A 22 -5.32 -15.54 1.39
N VAL A 23 -6.54 -15.93 1.03
CA VAL A 23 -7.12 -15.55 -0.28
C VAL A 23 -7.80 -14.20 -0.13
N PHE A 24 -7.21 -13.17 -0.71
CA PHE A 24 -7.69 -11.79 -0.62
C PHE A 24 -8.60 -11.46 -1.81
N CYS A 25 -9.91 -11.54 -1.61
CA CYS A 25 -10.92 -11.22 -2.62
C CYS A 25 -11.17 -9.70 -2.64
N GLY A 26 -10.22 -8.95 -3.16
CA GLY A 26 -10.22 -7.49 -3.19
C GLY A 26 -9.31 -6.95 -4.30
N VAL A 27 -8.92 -5.70 -4.17
CA VAL A 27 -8.04 -5.03 -5.12
C VAL A 27 -6.56 -5.16 -4.71
N HIS A 28 -5.66 -4.95 -5.67
CA HIS A 28 -4.22 -5.21 -5.55
C HIS A 28 -3.59 -4.57 -4.30
N PHE A 29 -3.79 -3.27 -4.06
CA PHE A 29 -3.17 -2.60 -2.91
C PHE A 29 -3.59 -3.18 -1.55
N MET A 30 -4.79 -3.77 -1.46
CA MET A 30 -5.27 -4.41 -0.23
C MET A 30 -4.51 -5.71 0.05
N ALA A 31 -4.25 -6.49 -0.98
CA ALA A 31 -3.42 -7.70 -0.86
C ALA A 31 -1.97 -7.35 -0.51
N GLU A 32 -1.41 -6.31 -1.09
CA GLU A 32 -0.08 -5.80 -0.73
C GLU A 32 0.00 -5.40 0.76
N VAL A 33 -1.01 -4.67 1.26
CA VAL A 33 -1.05 -4.31 2.69
C VAL A 33 -1.20 -5.55 3.58
N ALA A 34 -2.01 -6.51 3.18
CA ALA A 34 -2.15 -7.77 3.90
C ALA A 34 -0.80 -8.52 3.98
N ASP A 35 -0.07 -8.58 2.88
CA ASP A 35 1.24 -9.21 2.80
C ASP A 35 2.28 -8.50 3.66
N ILE A 36 2.35 -7.17 3.60
CA ILE A 36 3.24 -6.35 4.44
C ILE A 36 3.01 -6.57 5.94
N LEU A 37 1.76 -6.76 6.35
CA LEU A 37 1.39 -6.98 7.75
C LEU A 37 1.47 -8.45 8.17
N SER A 38 1.59 -9.37 7.22
CA SER A 38 1.58 -10.81 7.47
C SER A 38 2.88 -11.31 8.12
N ARG A 39 2.79 -12.46 8.78
CA ARG A 39 3.97 -13.16 9.28
C ARG A 39 4.71 -13.85 8.12
N PRO A 40 6.01 -14.15 8.28
CA PRO A 40 6.81 -14.82 7.23
C PRO A 40 6.29 -16.20 6.79
N ASP A 41 5.46 -16.84 7.62
CA ASP A 41 4.83 -18.15 7.34
C ASP A 41 3.47 -18.01 6.65
N GLN A 42 3.01 -16.81 6.38
CA GLN A 42 1.72 -16.54 5.69
C GLN A 42 1.96 -16.15 4.23
N VAL A 43 1.06 -16.58 3.37
CA VAL A 43 1.08 -16.25 1.93
C VAL A 43 -0.24 -15.59 1.56
N SER A 44 -0.15 -14.36 1.05
CA SER A 44 -1.30 -13.62 0.51
C SER A 44 -1.50 -13.96 -0.97
N ILE A 45 -2.68 -14.43 -1.31
CA ILE A 45 -3.07 -14.81 -2.67
C ILE A 45 -4.13 -13.83 -3.18
N LEU A 46 -3.81 -13.13 -4.25
CA LEU A 46 -4.76 -12.30 -4.99
C LEU A 46 -5.21 -13.05 -6.25
N PRO A 47 -6.49 -13.43 -6.37
CA PRO A 47 -6.97 -14.24 -7.50
C PRO A 47 -6.85 -13.56 -8.86
N ASP A 48 -6.94 -12.23 -8.88
CA ASP A 48 -6.78 -11.42 -10.10
C ASP A 48 -5.82 -10.25 -9.84
N LEU A 49 -4.61 -10.34 -10.39
CA LEU A 49 -3.59 -9.29 -10.25
C LEU A 49 -3.95 -7.99 -10.98
N ALA A 50 -4.89 -8.05 -11.93
CA ALA A 50 -5.39 -6.88 -12.65
C ALA A 50 -6.53 -6.15 -11.91
N ALA A 51 -6.98 -6.68 -10.77
CA ALA A 51 -7.99 -6.04 -9.94
C ALA A 51 -7.44 -4.73 -9.36
N GLY A 52 -7.65 -3.63 -10.08
CA GLY A 52 -7.20 -2.28 -9.75
C GLY A 52 -8.23 -1.47 -8.97
N CYS A 53 -7.81 -0.28 -8.55
CA CYS A 53 -8.65 0.72 -7.91
C CYS A 53 -8.30 2.09 -8.47
N SER A 54 -9.25 2.77 -9.08
CA SER A 54 -9.01 4.09 -9.68
C SER A 54 -8.46 5.12 -8.69
N MET A 55 -8.84 5.02 -7.43
CA MET A 55 -8.29 5.88 -6.36
C MET A 55 -6.81 5.58 -6.09
N ALA A 56 -6.43 4.31 -6.00
CA ALA A 56 -5.04 3.91 -5.80
C ALA A 56 -4.15 4.25 -7.00
N ASP A 57 -4.72 4.22 -8.21
CA ASP A 57 -4.00 4.45 -9.47
C ASP A 57 -3.84 5.94 -9.82
N MET A 58 -4.46 6.85 -9.06
CA MET A 58 -4.37 8.31 -9.29
C MET A 58 -2.97 8.85 -9.07
N ALA A 59 -2.24 8.35 -8.07
CA ALA A 59 -0.88 8.73 -7.77
C ALA A 59 0.05 7.52 -7.93
N ASN A 60 0.89 7.53 -8.96
CA ASN A 60 1.93 6.53 -9.13
C ASN A 60 3.30 7.07 -8.69
N LEU A 61 4.21 6.16 -8.33
CA LEU A 61 5.52 6.50 -7.81
C LEU A 61 6.30 7.45 -8.72
N ALA A 62 6.32 7.22 -10.03
CA ALA A 62 7.09 8.05 -10.97
C ALA A 62 6.64 9.51 -11.01
N LYS A 63 5.33 9.77 -10.86
CA LYS A 63 4.81 11.14 -10.76
C LYS A 63 5.20 11.80 -9.45
N VAL A 64 5.18 11.04 -8.36
CA VAL A 64 5.54 11.55 -7.03
C VAL A 64 7.03 11.85 -6.95
N GLU A 65 7.89 10.97 -7.47
CA GLU A 65 9.34 11.18 -7.54
C GLU A 65 9.69 12.42 -8.38
N ARG A 66 8.99 12.63 -9.50
CA ARG A 66 9.18 13.85 -10.30
C ARG A 66 8.80 15.10 -9.49
N ALA A 67 7.64 15.10 -8.85
CA ALA A 67 7.21 16.22 -8.03
C ALA A 67 8.21 16.50 -6.89
N TRP A 68 8.77 15.45 -6.27
CA TRP A 68 9.79 15.57 -5.23
C TRP A 68 11.08 16.22 -5.76
N GLN A 69 11.52 15.81 -6.94
CA GLN A 69 12.68 16.42 -7.61
C GLN A 69 12.44 17.88 -7.99
N GLU A 70 11.24 18.23 -8.45
CA GLU A 70 10.87 19.63 -8.74
C GLU A 70 10.88 20.47 -7.46
N LEU A 71 10.36 19.98 -6.35
CA LEU A 71 10.42 20.64 -5.04
C LEU A 71 11.87 20.84 -4.58
N ALA A 72 12.74 19.87 -4.81
CA ALA A 72 14.16 19.94 -4.45
C ALA A 72 14.93 21.06 -5.18
N THR A 73 14.37 21.65 -6.23
CA THR A 73 14.98 22.82 -6.88
C THR A 73 14.77 24.12 -6.11
N VAL A 74 13.83 24.19 -5.19
CA VAL A 74 13.45 25.41 -4.45
C VAL A 74 13.63 25.31 -2.94
N LEU A 75 13.64 24.09 -2.39
CA LEU A 75 13.85 23.82 -0.96
C LEU A 75 14.42 22.41 -0.78
N ASP A 76 14.89 22.08 0.42
CA ASP A 76 15.19 20.69 0.77
C ASP A 76 13.91 19.99 1.22
N PRO A 77 13.31 19.10 0.39
CA PRO A 77 12.05 18.49 0.72
C PRO A 77 12.16 17.52 1.91
N ASP A 78 13.30 16.87 2.11
CA ASP A 78 13.50 15.92 3.22
C ASP A 78 13.59 16.62 4.58
N GLU A 79 13.97 17.91 4.60
CA GLU A 79 13.97 18.72 5.83
C GLU A 79 12.63 19.40 6.11
N HIS A 80 11.83 19.70 5.07
CA HIS A 80 10.70 20.61 5.19
C HIS A 80 9.35 19.98 4.90
N ILE A 81 9.30 18.77 4.31
CA ILE A 81 8.06 18.14 3.86
C ILE A 81 7.96 16.71 4.40
N THR A 82 6.85 16.41 5.06
CA THR A 82 6.49 15.03 5.37
C THR A 82 5.48 14.52 4.35
N PRO A 83 5.85 13.55 3.49
CA PRO A 83 4.91 13.00 2.52
C PRO A 83 3.90 12.09 3.21
N VAL A 84 2.64 12.25 2.87
CA VAL A 84 1.55 11.44 3.40
C VAL A 84 0.78 10.81 2.26
N THR A 85 0.54 9.52 2.32
CA THR A 85 -0.31 8.82 1.37
C THR A 85 -1.50 8.15 2.04
N TYR A 86 -2.58 7.98 1.29
CA TYR A 86 -3.76 7.27 1.74
C TYR A 86 -3.53 5.74 1.70
N ILE A 87 -4.25 5.00 2.53
CA ILE A 87 -4.15 3.53 2.56
C ILE A 87 -4.42 2.89 1.20
N ASN A 88 -5.32 3.48 0.40
CA ASN A 88 -5.63 3.06 -0.95
C ASN A 88 -4.56 3.58 -1.94
N SER A 89 -3.36 3.07 -1.81
CA SER A 89 -2.21 3.37 -2.67
C SER A 89 -1.32 2.13 -2.79
N ALA A 90 -0.49 2.09 -3.81
CA ALA A 90 0.46 0.99 -4.02
C ALA A 90 1.54 0.94 -2.92
N ALA A 91 2.13 -0.22 -2.70
CA ALA A 91 3.14 -0.44 -1.67
C ALA A 91 4.42 0.38 -1.92
N ASP A 92 4.80 0.56 -3.18
CA ASP A 92 5.96 1.37 -3.58
C ASP A 92 5.81 2.85 -3.18
N LEU A 93 4.61 3.40 -3.33
CA LEU A 93 4.30 4.77 -2.89
C LEU A 93 4.33 4.90 -1.36
N LYS A 94 3.83 3.90 -0.63
CA LYS A 94 3.94 3.83 0.84
C LYS A 94 5.40 3.78 1.28
N ALA A 95 6.21 2.98 0.59
CA ALA A 95 7.64 2.87 0.86
C ALA A 95 8.38 4.20 0.59
N PHE A 96 8.00 4.94 -0.47
CA PHE A 96 8.51 6.28 -0.74
C PHE A 96 8.21 7.21 0.44
N CYS A 97 6.94 7.29 0.88
CA CYS A 97 6.56 8.13 2.01
C CYS A 97 7.31 7.76 3.29
N GLY A 98 7.49 6.46 3.56
CA GLY A 98 8.22 6.00 4.74
C GLY A 98 9.74 6.28 4.71
N ARG A 99 10.33 6.46 3.53
CA ARG A 99 11.75 6.85 3.40
C ARG A 99 11.99 8.35 3.59
N HIS A 100 11.00 9.17 3.28
CA HIS A 100 11.10 10.64 3.29
C HIS A 100 10.34 11.31 4.46
N GLY A 101 9.77 10.51 5.37
CA GLY A 101 8.96 11.08 6.45
C GLY A 101 9.05 10.40 7.81
#